data_ae95f88ec14648ad7d4964fde486f3ed
#
_entry.id   ae95f88ec14648ad7d4964fde486f3ed
#
_cell.length_a   1.000
_cell.length_b   1.000
_cell.length_c   1.000
_cell.angle_alpha   90.00
_cell.angle_beta   90.00
_cell.angle_gamma   90.00
#
_symmetry.space_group_name_H-M   'P 1'
#
loop_
_entity.id
_entity.type
_entity.pdbx_description
1 polymer ?
#
loop_
_entity_poly.entity_id
_entity_poly.type
_entity_poly.pdbx_seq_one_letter_code
_entity_poly.pdbx_strand_id
1 'polypeptide(L)'
;MGALKDTLSLDTPPADIGRLVVDTLKEAERRRPRSKQKTLGVSEIGNPCARRLAYKLLSVDPVNTDSDPWPSMVGTGVHSYLESSFKGHPDFLTEVRIKLEPWTKGTADLVHLPSKTVIDHKVVGLTSLKKAKRDGMTHQQRVQLNLYATGLRLADIEIEQIAIMFWSRSGMMADAFCVVENYNEALVDQALARLDAITSVSTSVAMLPFIPATPTFCTYCPYFLPLSSDIQAGCNGVATVDPTQPK
;
A
#
# COMPACT_ATOMS: atom_id res chain seq x y z
N MET A 1 42.16 16.13 -0.68
CA MET A 1 41.53 16.58 0.56
C MET A 1 41.30 18.08 0.47
N GLY A 2 40.24 18.53 -0.16
CA GLY A 2 39.93 19.93 -0.32
C GLY A 2 38.77 20.13 -1.27
N ALA A 3 37.52 19.96 -0.78
CA ALA A 3 36.30 20.42 -1.47
C ALA A 3 35.01 20.19 -0.65
N LEU A 4 35.07 20.19 0.68
CA LEU A 4 33.87 20.00 1.52
C LEU A 4 33.70 21.10 2.60
N LYS A 5 34.38 22.23 2.45
CA LYS A 5 34.37 23.29 3.49
C LYS A 5 33.56 24.55 3.17
N ASP A 6 32.97 24.71 1.98
CA ASP A 6 32.42 26.01 1.59
C ASP A 6 30.91 26.10 1.39
N THR A 7 30.08 25.26 2.04
CA THR A 7 28.61 25.36 1.86
C THR A 7 27.76 25.13 3.12
N LEU A 8 28.31 25.17 4.32
CA LEU A 8 27.50 25.20 5.53
C LEU A 8 27.71 26.52 6.25
N SER A 9 26.84 27.48 5.99
CA SER A 9 26.67 28.65 6.85
C SER A 9 26.29 28.16 8.26
N LEU A 10 27.16 28.37 9.23
CA LEU A 10 27.00 27.91 10.61
C LEU A 10 26.05 28.78 11.47
N ASP A 11 25.28 29.67 10.83
CA ASP A 11 24.40 30.63 11.51
C ASP A 11 22.90 30.29 11.42
N THR A 12 22.53 29.03 11.16
CA THR A 12 21.11 28.63 11.14
C THR A 12 20.62 28.41 12.56
N PRO A 13 19.54 29.11 12.99
CA PRO A 13 18.98 28.94 14.34
C PRO A 13 18.53 27.48 14.59
N PRO A 14 18.57 26.97 15.82
CA PRO A 14 18.19 25.60 16.16
C PRO A 14 16.79 25.17 15.64
N ALA A 15 15.84 26.12 15.58
CA ALA A 15 14.50 25.88 15.03
C ALA A 15 14.52 25.54 13.52
N ASP A 16 15.48 26.10 12.77
CA ASP A 16 15.61 25.87 11.33
C ASP A 16 16.27 24.52 11.03
N ILE A 17 17.12 24.01 11.91
CA ILE A 17 17.78 22.70 11.76
C ILE A 17 16.72 21.57 11.80
N GLY A 18 15.78 21.63 12.72
CA GLY A 18 14.70 20.63 12.80
C GLY A 18 13.87 20.60 11.50
N ARG A 19 13.52 21.77 10.99
CA ARG A 19 12.82 21.92 9.72
C ARG A 19 13.65 21.42 8.55
N LEU A 20 14.92 21.78 8.48
CA LEU A 20 15.84 21.30 7.44
C LEU A 20 15.92 19.77 7.40
N VAL A 21 16.03 19.11 8.55
CA VAL A 21 16.04 17.64 8.63
C VAL A 21 14.75 17.04 8.08
N VAL A 22 13.59 17.56 8.50
CA VAL A 22 12.28 17.09 8.03
C VAL A 22 12.13 17.27 6.52
N ASP A 23 12.47 18.45 5.99
CA ASP A 23 12.36 18.76 4.57
C ASP A 23 13.31 17.90 3.73
N THR A 24 14.52 17.64 4.22
CA THR A 24 15.48 16.73 3.59
C THR A 24 14.92 15.30 3.50
N LEU A 25 14.30 14.80 4.57
CA LEU A 25 13.68 13.46 4.56
C LEU A 25 12.48 13.40 3.62
N LYS A 26 11.62 14.42 3.60
CA LYS A 26 10.50 14.49 2.65
C LYS A 26 10.96 14.47 1.20
N GLU A 27 12.02 15.22 0.90
CA GLU A 27 12.58 15.26 -0.44
C GLU A 27 13.22 13.92 -0.84
N ALA A 28 13.94 13.27 0.07
CA ALA A 28 14.49 11.94 -0.15
C ALA A 28 13.39 10.91 -0.46
N GLU A 29 12.24 10.99 0.25
CA GLU A 29 11.11 10.09 0.02
C GLU A 29 10.42 10.33 -1.33
N ARG A 30 10.27 11.60 -1.77
CA ARG A 30 9.74 11.93 -3.11
C ARG A 30 10.59 11.35 -4.25
N ARG A 31 11.91 11.18 -4.03
CA ARG A 31 12.84 10.63 -5.03
C ARG A 31 12.83 9.10 -5.09
N ARG A 32 12.22 8.42 -4.13
CA ARG A 32 12.20 6.95 -4.09
C ARG A 32 11.50 6.36 -5.32
N PRO A 33 12.06 5.31 -5.95
CA PRO A 33 11.46 4.67 -7.13
C PRO A 33 10.03 4.16 -6.89
N ARG A 34 9.74 3.69 -5.65
CA ARG A 34 8.43 3.14 -5.27
C ARG A 34 7.32 4.19 -5.30
N SER A 35 7.62 5.45 -5.04
CA SER A 35 6.64 6.56 -5.14
C SER A 35 6.21 6.84 -6.58
N LYS A 36 6.97 6.35 -7.58
CA LYS A 36 6.74 6.56 -9.02
C LYS A 36 6.11 5.36 -9.72
N GLN A 37 5.67 4.33 -8.99
CA GLN A 37 5.09 3.12 -9.59
C GLN A 37 3.76 3.45 -10.29
N LYS A 38 3.71 3.31 -11.61
CA LYS A 38 2.51 3.53 -12.44
C LYS A 38 1.64 2.27 -12.64
N THR A 39 2.21 1.08 -12.41
CA THR A 39 1.47 -0.18 -12.54
C THR A 39 0.71 -0.54 -11.26
N LEU A 40 -0.43 -1.22 -11.39
CA LEU A 40 -1.17 -1.74 -10.24
C LEU A 40 -0.34 -2.78 -9.49
N GLY A 41 -0.20 -2.59 -8.18
CA GLY A 41 0.38 -3.59 -7.30
C GLY A 41 -0.70 -4.53 -6.75
N VAL A 42 -0.30 -5.73 -6.32
CA VAL A 42 -1.20 -6.73 -5.71
C VAL A 42 -2.04 -6.12 -4.57
N SER A 43 -1.45 -5.27 -3.75
CA SER A 43 -2.11 -4.61 -2.61
C SER A 43 -3.22 -3.63 -3.00
N GLU A 44 -3.30 -3.23 -4.28
CA GLU A 44 -4.28 -2.26 -4.75
C GLU A 44 -5.51 -2.91 -5.39
N ILE A 45 -5.39 -4.15 -5.92
CA ILE A 45 -6.46 -4.82 -6.69
C ILE A 45 -7.75 -4.92 -5.88
N GLY A 46 -7.65 -5.21 -4.58
CA GLY A 46 -8.80 -5.27 -3.68
C GLY A 46 -9.41 -3.91 -3.30
N ASN A 47 -8.90 -2.79 -3.82
CA ASN A 47 -9.47 -1.48 -3.51
C ASN A 47 -10.90 -1.38 -4.04
N PRO A 48 -11.91 -1.01 -3.20
CA PRO A 48 -13.30 -1.00 -3.62
C PRO A 48 -13.64 0.08 -4.64
N CYS A 49 -12.84 1.16 -4.76
CA CYS A 49 -13.07 2.23 -5.70
C CYS A 49 -12.54 1.87 -7.10
N ALA A 50 -13.43 1.52 -8.03
CA ALA A 50 -13.07 1.20 -9.41
C ALA A 50 -12.41 2.38 -10.12
N ARG A 51 -12.91 3.61 -9.91
CA ARG A 51 -12.34 4.83 -10.51
C ARG A 51 -10.89 5.06 -10.09
N ARG A 52 -10.54 4.79 -8.82
CA ARG A 52 -9.14 4.87 -8.35
C ARG A 52 -8.24 3.90 -9.11
N LEU A 53 -8.69 2.68 -9.34
CA LEU A 53 -7.93 1.70 -10.13
C LEU A 53 -7.80 2.15 -11.58
N ALA A 54 -8.87 2.67 -12.17
CA ALA A 54 -8.86 3.20 -13.55
C ALA A 54 -7.87 4.35 -13.74
N TYR A 55 -7.81 5.31 -12.82
CA TYR A 55 -6.79 6.39 -12.87
C TYR A 55 -5.38 5.79 -12.97
N LYS A 56 -5.09 4.77 -12.17
CA LYS A 56 -3.77 4.14 -12.17
C LYS A 56 -3.50 3.32 -13.43
N LEU A 57 -4.48 2.56 -13.92
CA LEU A 57 -4.40 1.82 -15.19
C LEU A 57 -4.12 2.76 -16.37
N LEU A 58 -4.75 3.93 -16.36
CA LEU A 58 -4.55 4.98 -17.38
C LEU A 58 -3.28 5.79 -17.16
N SER A 59 -2.48 5.48 -16.15
CA SER A 59 -1.24 6.20 -15.82
C SER A 59 -1.43 7.70 -15.60
N VAL A 60 -2.60 8.12 -15.09
CA VAL A 60 -2.85 9.52 -14.71
C VAL A 60 -1.96 9.88 -13.53
N ASP A 61 -1.35 11.05 -13.58
CA ASP A 61 -0.47 11.51 -12.50
C ASP A 61 -1.28 11.87 -11.23
N PRO A 62 -0.74 11.54 -10.05
CA PRO A 62 -1.36 11.93 -8.78
C PRO A 62 -1.45 13.45 -8.61
N VAL A 63 -2.60 13.92 -8.12
CA VAL A 63 -2.84 15.36 -7.84
C VAL A 63 -2.87 15.65 -6.33
N ASN A 64 -3.08 14.64 -5.50
CA ASN A 64 -3.09 14.75 -4.04
C ASN A 64 -1.79 14.14 -3.48
N THR A 65 -0.73 14.95 -3.46
CA THR A 65 0.63 14.51 -3.12
C THR A 65 1.10 14.93 -1.71
N ASP A 66 0.28 15.67 -0.97
CA ASP A 66 0.65 16.28 0.31
C ASP A 66 0.49 15.36 1.54
N SER A 67 0.46 14.04 1.32
CA SER A 67 0.40 13.11 2.45
C SER A 67 1.73 13.07 3.21
N ASP A 68 1.65 13.06 4.56
CA ASP A 68 2.83 12.88 5.41
C ASP A 68 3.49 11.52 5.11
N PRO A 69 4.76 11.48 4.70
CA PRO A 69 5.45 10.24 4.37
C PRO A 69 5.88 9.41 5.60
N TRP A 70 5.86 10.00 6.80
CA TRP A 70 6.37 9.36 8.01
C TRP A 70 5.77 7.97 8.30
N PRO A 71 4.44 7.76 8.20
CA PRO A 71 3.86 6.43 8.38
C PRO A 71 4.42 5.37 7.41
N SER A 72 4.65 5.75 6.17
CA SER A 72 5.22 4.88 5.14
C SER A 72 6.70 4.58 5.41
N MET A 73 7.47 5.58 5.82
CA MET A 73 8.88 5.43 6.18
C MET A 73 9.07 4.47 7.36
N VAL A 74 8.27 4.64 8.42
CA VAL A 74 8.28 3.73 9.59
C VAL A 74 7.90 2.31 9.15
N GLY A 75 6.86 2.16 8.33
CA GLY A 75 6.46 0.87 7.78
C GLY A 75 7.61 0.19 7.04
N THR A 76 8.26 0.91 6.12
CA THR A 76 9.40 0.40 5.35
C THR A 76 10.57 -0.02 6.25
N GLY A 77 10.90 0.78 7.26
CA GLY A 77 11.98 0.45 8.20
C GLY A 77 11.71 -0.83 8.99
N VAL A 78 10.47 -0.99 9.46
CA VAL A 78 10.06 -2.21 10.18
C VAL A 78 10.06 -3.43 9.25
N HIS A 79 9.54 -3.33 8.02
CA HIS A 79 9.59 -4.42 7.04
C HIS A 79 11.02 -4.87 6.76
N SER A 80 11.96 -3.93 6.54
CA SER A 80 13.37 -4.28 6.32
C SER A 80 14.01 -4.97 7.51
N TYR A 81 13.65 -4.58 8.74
CA TYR A 81 14.13 -5.24 9.96
C TYR A 81 13.57 -6.66 10.06
N LEU A 82 12.26 -6.83 9.83
CA LEU A 82 11.61 -8.15 9.87
C LEU A 82 12.19 -9.09 8.79
N GLU A 83 12.34 -8.60 7.56
CA GLU A 83 13.00 -9.36 6.48
C GLU A 83 14.37 -9.88 6.94
N SER A 84 15.23 -8.99 7.46
CA SER A 84 16.57 -9.36 7.91
C SER A 84 16.55 -10.37 9.07
N SER A 85 15.53 -10.30 9.92
CA SER A 85 15.39 -11.19 11.10
C SER A 85 14.98 -12.61 10.72
N PHE A 86 14.21 -12.78 9.65
CA PHE A 86 13.78 -14.11 9.16
C PHE A 86 14.67 -14.68 8.06
N LYS A 87 15.56 -13.87 7.49
CA LYS A 87 16.42 -14.27 6.38
C LYS A 87 17.34 -15.43 6.78
N GLY A 88 17.25 -16.52 6.02
CA GLY A 88 18.04 -17.74 6.26
C GLY A 88 17.47 -18.67 7.34
N HIS A 89 16.34 -18.35 7.93
CA HIS A 89 15.63 -19.28 8.81
C HIS A 89 15.04 -20.45 7.99
N PRO A 90 15.24 -21.72 8.37
CA PRO A 90 14.87 -22.88 7.55
C PRO A 90 13.37 -22.99 7.26
N ASP A 91 12.53 -22.52 8.17
CA ASP A 91 11.08 -22.62 8.06
C ASP A 91 10.42 -21.42 7.36
N PHE A 92 11.19 -20.39 7.01
CA PHE A 92 10.64 -19.15 6.44
C PHE A 92 11.30 -18.77 5.12
N LEU A 93 10.47 -18.26 4.18
CA LEU A 93 10.93 -17.53 3.00
C LEU A 93 10.54 -16.06 3.15
N THR A 94 11.47 -15.15 2.83
CA THR A 94 11.26 -13.69 2.91
C THR A 94 11.23 -13.07 1.53
N GLU A 95 10.45 -12.01 1.35
CA GLU A 95 10.39 -11.18 0.13
C GLU A 95 10.24 -12.02 -1.16
N VAL A 96 9.31 -12.99 -1.13
CA VAL A 96 9.09 -13.91 -2.25
C VAL A 96 8.35 -13.20 -3.38
N ARG A 97 9.01 -13.09 -4.53
CA ARG A 97 8.41 -12.46 -5.72
C ARG A 97 7.38 -13.37 -6.35
N ILE A 98 6.21 -12.83 -6.63
CA ILE A 98 5.14 -13.52 -7.34
C ILE A 98 4.79 -12.79 -8.64
N LYS A 99 4.28 -13.54 -9.61
CA LYS A 99 3.72 -13.04 -10.86
C LYS A 99 2.34 -13.63 -11.05
N LEU A 100 1.40 -12.79 -11.44
CA LEU A 100 0.05 -13.15 -11.83
C LEU A 100 -0.20 -12.50 -13.20
N GLU A 101 0.34 -13.14 -14.23
CA GLU A 101 0.19 -12.65 -15.61
C GLU A 101 -1.25 -12.84 -16.10
N PRO A 102 -1.84 -11.90 -16.86
CA PRO A 102 -1.24 -10.62 -17.28
C PRO A 102 -1.46 -9.46 -16.30
N TRP A 103 -2.05 -9.68 -15.11
CA TRP A 103 -2.64 -8.66 -14.25
C TRP A 103 -1.62 -7.88 -13.42
N THR A 104 -0.72 -8.58 -12.71
CA THR A 104 0.14 -7.94 -11.72
C THR A 104 1.33 -8.78 -11.33
N LYS A 105 2.26 -8.15 -10.63
CA LYS A 105 3.37 -8.77 -9.90
C LYS A 105 3.48 -8.15 -8.52
N GLY A 106 4.04 -8.88 -7.58
CA GLY A 106 4.21 -8.41 -6.22
C GLY A 106 5.30 -9.17 -5.48
N THR A 107 5.44 -8.86 -4.22
CA THR A 107 6.35 -9.53 -3.29
C THR A 107 5.59 -9.84 -2.02
N ALA A 108 5.55 -11.11 -1.64
CA ALA A 108 5.00 -11.56 -0.37
C ALA A 108 6.07 -11.37 0.72
N ASP A 109 5.71 -10.74 1.82
CA ASP A 109 6.67 -10.37 2.88
C ASP A 109 7.31 -11.61 3.51
N LEU A 110 6.49 -12.60 3.86
CA LEU A 110 6.93 -13.79 4.58
C LEU A 110 6.08 -15.01 4.23
N VAL A 111 6.70 -16.19 4.14
CA VAL A 111 6.02 -17.47 4.01
C VAL A 111 6.54 -18.39 5.10
N HIS A 112 5.65 -18.98 5.90
CA HIS A 112 5.99 -20.03 6.85
C HIS A 112 5.69 -21.39 6.22
N LEU A 113 6.73 -22.13 5.88
CA LEU A 113 6.66 -23.38 5.12
C LEU A 113 5.91 -24.49 5.87
N PRO A 114 6.19 -24.78 7.17
CA PRO A 114 5.53 -25.87 7.87
C PRO A 114 4.02 -25.71 8.00
N SER A 115 3.52 -24.47 8.18
CA SER A 115 2.08 -24.21 8.26
C SER A 115 1.46 -23.81 6.92
N LYS A 116 2.25 -23.80 5.83
CA LYS A 116 1.81 -23.40 4.49
C LYS A 116 1.06 -22.04 4.48
N THR A 117 1.60 -21.08 5.22
CA THR A 117 0.96 -19.78 5.45
C THR A 117 1.75 -18.64 4.81
N VAL A 118 1.10 -17.84 3.95
CA VAL A 118 1.65 -16.56 3.53
C VAL A 118 1.25 -15.47 4.51
N ILE A 119 2.20 -14.64 4.91
CA ILE A 119 2.05 -13.63 5.96
C ILE A 119 2.42 -12.26 5.40
N ASP A 120 1.56 -11.27 5.63
CA ASP A 120 1.81 -9.87 5.30
C ASP A 120 1.94 -9.06 6.60
N HIS A 121 2.92 -8.18 6.66
CA HIS A 121 3.17 -7.32 7.81
C HIS A 121 2.50 -5.96 7.64
N LYS A 122 1.80 -5.51 8.67
CA LYS A 122 1.17 -4.18 8.69
C LYS A 122 1.57 -3.40 9.93
N VAL A 123 2.32 -2.32 9.74
CA VAL A 123 2.71 -1.40 10.82
C VAL A 123 1.65 -0.30 10.94
N VAL A 124 0.90 -0.31 12.03
CA VAL A 124 -0.31 0.50 12.18
C VAL A 124 -0.32 1.34 13.45
N GLY A 125 -1.08 2.44 13.45
CA GLY A 125 -1.37 3.20 14.68
C GLY A 125 -2.36 2.45 15.57
N LEU A 126 -2.46 2.87 16.84
CA LEU A 126 -3.30 2.22 17.86
C LEU A 126 -4.77 2.12 17.46
N THR A 127 -5.34 3.15 16.82
CA THR A 127 -6.73 3.15 16.36
C THR A 127 -6.97 2.05 15.31
N SER A 128 -6.05 1.93 14.34
CA SER A 128 -6.13 0.90 13.30
C SER A 128 -5.91 -0.51 13.88
N LEU A 129 -5.02 -0.65 14.89
CA LEU A 129 -4.81 -1.91 15.58
C LEU A 129 -6.08 -2.35 16.34
N LYS A 130 -6.72 -1.42 17.07
CA LYS A 130 -8.00 -1.68 17.75
C LYS A 130 -9.08 -2.12 16.76
N LYS A 131 -9.15 -1.47 15.60
CA LYS A 131 -10.07 -1.84 14.51
C LYS A 131 -9.77 -3.25 13.99
N ALA A 132 -8.51 -3.58 13.73
CA ALA A 132 -8.10 -4.90 13.26
C ALA A 132 -8.43 -6.00 14.29
N LYS A 133 -8.23 -5.74 15.59
CA LYS A 133 -8.61 -6.67 16.67
C LYS A 133 -10.11 -6.93 16.74
N ARG A 134 -10.95 -5.95 16.38
CA ARG A 134 -12.41 -6.07 16.38
C ARG A 134 -12.95 -6.69 15.09
N ASP A 135 -12.48 -6.24 13.93
CA ASP A 135 -13.09 -6.49 12.61
C ASP A 135 -12.30 -7.54 11.78
N GLY A 136 -11.09 -7.89 12.20
CA GLY A 136 -10.19 -8.75 11.42
C GLY A 136 -9.61 -8.06 10.19
N MET A 137 -9.34 -8.84 9.14
CA MET A 137 -8.85 -8.35 7.86
C MET A 137 -9.91 -7.56 7.11
N THR A 138 -9.49 -6.50 6.43
CA THR A 138 -10.35 -5.82 5.45
C THR A 138 -10.48 -6.64 4.17
N HIS A 139 -11.51 -6.38 3.36
CA HIS A 139 -11.66 -7.02 2.04
C HIS A 139 -10.41 -6.83 1.16
N GLN A 140 -9.85 -5.62 1.12
CA GLN A 140 -8.63 -5.35 0.33
C GLN A 140 -7.43 -6.17 0.79
N GLN A 141 -7.28 -6.38 2.09
CA GLN A 141 -6.21 -7.21 2.66
C GLN A 141 -6.41 -8.69 2.33
N ARG A 142 -7.66 -9.20 2.42
CA ARG A 142 -7.98 -10.57 1.99
C ARG A 142 -7.65 -10.80 0.53
N VAL A 143 -8.05 -9.88 -0.35
CA VAL A 143 -7.71 -9.95 -1.78
C VAL A 143 -6.20 -9.95 -1.98
N GLN A 144 -5.46 -9.05 -1.35
CA GLN A 144 -3.99 -8.98 -1.43
C GLN A 144 -3.34 -10.31 -1.09
N LEU A 145 -3.69 -10.88 0.07
CA LEU A 145 -3.09 -12.11 0.58
C LEU A 145 -3.46 -13.33 -0.26
N ASN A 146 -4.73 -13.43 -0.70
CA ASN A 146 -5.14 -14.53 -1.57
C ASN A 146 -4.46 -14.46 -2.95
N LEU A 147 -4.22 -13.27 -3.50
CA LEU A 147 -3.41 -13.10 -4.72
C LEU A 147 -1.94 -13.50 -4.48
N TYR A 148 -1.35 -13.17 -3.34
CA TYR A 148 -0.01 -13.67 -2.98
C TYR A 148 0.00 -15.18 -2.89
N ALA A 149 -0.97 -15.78 -2.19
CA ALA A 149 -1.12 -17.24 -2.08
C ALA A 149 -1.22 -17.91 -3.45
N THR A 150 -2.04 -17.37 -4.36
CA THR A 150 -2.17 -17.86 -5.74
C THR A 150 -0.84 -17.79 -6.49
N GLY A 151 -0.14 -16.65 -6.43
CA GLY A 151 1.15 -16.49 -7.09
C GLY A 151 2.25 -17.42 -6.55
N LEU A 152 2.22 -17.71 -5.25
CA LEU A 152 3.11 -18.68 -4.62
C LEU A 152 2.79 -20.12 -5.04
N ARG A 153 1.50 -20.51 -5.08
CA ARG A 153 1.04 -21.82 -5.55
C ARG A 153 1.40 -22.07 -7.02
N LEU A 154 1.33 -21.04 -7.86
CA LEU A 154 1.80 -21.10 -9.25
C LEU A 154 3.33 -21.25 -9.38
N ALA A 155 4.06 -20.95 -8.32
CA ALA A 155 5.50 -21.15 -8.20
C ALA A 155 5.88 -22.42 -7.40
N ASP A 156 4.95 -23.39 -7.31
CA ASP A 156 5.09 -24.67 -6.60
C ASP A 156 5.38 -24.55 -5.09
N ILE A 157 4.99 -23.43 -4.48
CA ILE A 157 5.02 -23.23 -3.02
C ILE A 157 3.62 -23.49 -2.48
N GLU A 158 3.45 -24.56 -1.69
CA GLU A 158 2.14 -24.90 -1.12
C GLU A 158 1.69 -23.85 -0.11
N ILE A 159 0.51 -23.27 -0.32
CA ILE A 159 -0.16 -22.33 0.58
C ILE A 159 -1.58 -22.79 0.84
N GLU A 160 -1.94 -22.94 2.11
CA GLU A 160 -3.28 -23.28 2.58
C GLU A 160 -3.93 -22.15 3.38
N GLN A 161 -3.10 -21.29 3.98
CA GLN A 161 -3.55 -20.20 4.86
C GLN A 161 -2.94 -18.86 4.46
N ILE A 162 -3.66 -17.82 4.78
CA ILE A 162 -3.24 -16.43 4.67
C ILE A 162 -3.22 -15.80 6.06
N ALA A 163 -2.26 -14.93 6.33
CA ALA A 163 -2.17 -14.25 7.61
C ALA A 163 -1.76 -12.78 7.47
N ILE A 164 -2.29 -11.93 8.35
CA ILE A 164 -1.74 -10.59 8.58
C ILE A 164 -1.22 -10.50 9.99
N MET A 165 0.02 -10.03 10.10
CA MET A 165 0.63 -9.67 11.37
C MET A 165 0.61 -8.16 11.54
N PHE A 166 -0.20 -7.67 12.48
CA PHE A 166 -0.31 -6.25 12.80
C PHE A 166 0.69 -5.87 13.88
N TRP A 167 1.52 -4.88 13.60
CA TRP A 167 2.52 -4.30 14.50
C TRP A 167 2.11 -2.89 14.89
N SER A 168 2.15 -2.56 16.18
CA SER A 168 1.88 -1.19 16.64
C SER A 168 3.09 -0.29 16.42
N ARG A 169 2.88 0.89 15.83
CA ARG A 169 3.96 1.91 15.71
C ARG A 169 4.42 2.51 17.02
N SER A 170 3.57 2.46 18.04
CA SER A 170 3.79 3.13 19.34
C SER A 170 3.53 2.22 20.53
N GLY A 171 3.36 0.90 20.29
CA GLY A 171 3.16 -0.11 21.32
C GLY A 171 4.39 -0.98 21.54
N MET A 172 4.19 -2.07 22.26
CA MET A 172 5.19 -3.09 22.51
C MET A 172 5.00 -4.27 21.55
N MET A 173 6.01 -5.14 21.45
CA MET A 173 5.90 -6.39 20.67
C MET A 173 4.76 -7.29 21.18
N ALA A 174 4.44 -7.25 22.46
CA ALA A 174 3.31 -7.96 23.06
C ALA A 174 1.93 -7.46 22.57
N ASP A 175 1.86 -6.27 21.97
CA ASP A 175 0.61 -5.74 21.37
C ASP A 175 0.36 -6.29 19.98
N ALA A 176 1.34 -6.98 19.38
CA ALA A 176 1.21 -7.56 18.06
C ALA A 176 -0.01 -8.48 17.98
N PHE A 177 -0.68 -8.45 16.83
CA PHE A 177 -1.92 -9.19 16.63
C PHE A 177 -1.91 -9.87 15.26
N CYS A 178 -2.19 -11.17 15.24
CA CYS A 178 -2.25 -11.97 14.03
C CYS A 178 -3.69 -12.36 13.72
N VAL A 179 -4.08 -12.23 12.46
CA VAL A 179 -5.33 -12.79 11.93
C VAL A 179 -4.95 -13.83 10.89
N VAL A 180 -5.50 -15.04 11.01
CA VAL A 180 -5.26 -16.14 10.08
C VAL A 180 -6.61 -16.56 9.49
N GLU A 181 -6.65 -16.76 8.17
CA GLU A 181 -7.82 -17.27 7.45
C GLU A 181 -7.34 -18.34 6.43
N ASN A 182 -8.24 -19.20 5.98
CA ASN A 182 -7.94 -20.13 4.90
C ASN A 182 -7.81 -19.42 3.56
N TYR A 183 -6.97 -19.94 2.67
CA TYR A 183 -6.92 -19.51 1.27
C TYR A 183 -8.28 -19.66 0.61
N ASN A 184 -8.68 -18.66 -0.18
CA ASN A 184 -9.96 -18.61 -0.86
C ASN A 184 -9.78 -18.29 -2.35
N GLU A 185 -9.80 -19.33 -3.19
CA GLU A 185 -9.64 -19.21 -4.64
C GLU A 185 -10.78 -18.41 -5.29
N ALA A 186 -12.02 -18.63 -4.84
CA ALA A 186 -13.17 -17.91 -5.39
C ALA A 186 -13.05 -16.38 -5.19
N LEU A 187 -12.41 -15.93 -4.12
CA LEU A 187 -12.14 -14.51 -3.90
C LEU A 187 -11.12 -13.96 -4.91
N VAL A 188 -10.12 -14.78 -5.28
CA VAL A 188 -9.14 -14.43 -6.32
C VAL A 188 -9.82 -14.26 -7.66
N ASP A 189 -10.64 -15.25 -8.07
CA ASP A 189 -11.37 -15.22 -9.35
C ASP A 189 -12.26 -13.98 -9.45
N GLN A 190 -13.00 -13.67 -8.38
CA GLN A 190 -13.84 -12.46 -8.31
C GLN A 190 -13.01 -11.18 -8.44
N ALA A 191 -11.85 -11.10 -7.76
CA ALA A 191 -10.99 -9.93 -7.79
C ALA A 191 -10.37 -9.72 -9.18
N LEU A 192 -9.93 -10.79 -9.85
CA LEU A 192 -9.35 -10.73 -11.18
C LEU A 192 -10.41 -10.43 -12.24
N ALA A 193 -11.58 -11.07 -12.18
CA ALA A 193 -12.70 -10.76 -13.09
C ALA A 193 -13.15 -9.30 -12.96
N ARG A 194 -13.19 -8.76 -11.71
CA ARG A 194 -13.45 -7.34 -11.47
C ARG A 194 -12.37 -6.44 -12.07
N LEU A 195 -11.10 -6.81 -11.95
CA LEU A 195 -10.00 -6.05 -12.54
C LEU A 195 -10.08 -6.04 -14.06
N ASP A 196 -10.38 -7.17 -14.69
CA ASP A 196 -10.59 -7.28 -16.15
C ASP A 196 -11.75 -6.40 -16.61
N ALA A 197 -12.87 -6.40 -15.88
CA ALA A 197 -14.00 -5.52 -16.16
C ALA A 197 -13.63 -4.03 -16.06
N ILE A 198 -12.86 -3.62 -15.06
CA ILE A 198 -12.37 -2.24 -14.93
C ILE A 198 -11.41 -1.91 -16.07
N THR A 199 -10.50 -2.81 -16.40
CA THR A 199 -9.51 -2.61 -17.48
C THR A 199 -10.19 -2.45 -18.82
N SER A 200 -11.20 -3.27 -19.12
CA SER A 200 -11.93 -3.23 -20.40
C SER A 200 -12.65 -1.89 -20.64
N VAL A 201 -13.12 -1.23 -19.58
CA VAL A 201 -13.78 0.09 -19.68
C VAL A 201 -12.82 1.26 -19.52
N SER A 202 -11.60 1.03 -19.03
CA SER A 202 -10.57 2.05 -18.83
C SER A 202 -9.73 2.27 -20.09
N THR A 203 -10.38 2.60 -21.22
CA THR A 203 -9.72 2.73 -22.52
C THR A 203 -9.08 4.10 -22.75
N SER A 204 -9.56 5.13 -22.06
CA SER A 204 -9.03 6.50 -22.08
C SER A 204 -9.47 7.28 -20.86
N VAL A 205 -8.83 8.43 -20.60
CA VAL A 205 -9.21 9.33 -19.49
C VAL A 205 -10.64 9.87 -19.63
N ALA A 206 -11.18 9.95 -20.85
CA ALA A 206 -12.56 10.33 -21.10
C ALA A 206 -13.59 9.36 -20.51
N MET A 207 -13.20 8.13 -20.19
CA MET A 207 -14.07 7.13 -19.56
C MET A 207 -14.17 7.30 -18.04
N LEU A 208 -13.25 8.02 -17.39
CA LEU A 208 -13.22 8.19 -15.94
C LEU A 208 -14.53 8.67 -15.31
N PRO A 209 -15.29 9.63 -15.90
CA PRO A 209 -16.58 10.05 -15.34
C PRO A 209 -17.62 8.93 -15.25
N PHE A 210 -17.53 7.93 -16.13
CA PHE A 210 -18.48 6.81 -16.23
C PHE A 210 -18.10 5.61 -15.35
N ILE A 211 -16.87 5.59 -14.80
CA ILE A 211 -16.40 4.52 -13.92
C ILE A 211 -16.83 4.82 -12.48
N PRO A 212 -17.50 3.86 -11.79
CA PRO A 212 -18.01 4.11 -10.44
C PRO A 212 -16.92 4.49 -9.45
N ALA A 213 -17.19 5.53 -8.64
CA ALA A 213 -16.42 5.85 -7.46
C ALA A 213 -17.13 5.31 -6.22
N THR A 214 -16.35 4.77 -5.29
CA THR A 214 -16.86 4.26 -4.01
C THR A 214 -16.25 5.07 -2.87
N PRO A 215 -17.02 5.47 -1.83
CA PRO A 215 -16.50 6.17 -0.67
C PRO A 215 -15.45 5.31 0.04
N THR A 216 -14.20 5.70 -0.04
CA THR A 216 -13.08 5.07 0.66
C THR A 216 -12.06 6.13 0.97
N PHE A 217 -11.82 6.48 2.18
CA PHE A 217 -10.72 7.40 2.56
C PHE A 217 -10.25 8.34 1.43
N CYS A 218 -11.20 9.01 0.75
CA CYS A 218 -10.93 9.82 -0.44
C CYS A 218 -9.87 10.88 -0.17
N THR A 219 -9.82 11.45 1.04
CA THR A 219 -8.81 12.42 1.48
C THR A 219 -7.36 11.90 1.36
N TYR A 220 -7.16 10.59 1.37
CA TYR A 220 -5.85 9.94 1.17
C TYR A 220 -5.69 9.33 -0.23
N CYS A 221 -6.68 9.51 -1.11
CA CYS A 221 -6.57 9.02 -2.47
C CYS A 221 -5.65 9.92 -3.29
N PRO A 222 -4.65 9.36 -4.01
CA PRO A 222 -3.71 10.17 -4.82
C PRO A 222 -4.38 11.02 -5.90
N TYR A 223 -5.59 10.62 -6.32
CA TYR A 223 -6.34 11.28 -7.39
C TYR A 223 -7.46 12.19 -6.86
N PHE A 224 -7.52 12.43 -5.55
CA PHE A 224 -8.55 13.25 -4.95
C PHE A 224 -8.25 14.74 -5.16
N LEU A 225 -9.17 15.43 -5.86
CA LEU A 225 -9.15 16.85 -6.07
C LEU A 225 -10.54 17.41 -5.68
N PRO A 226 -10.69 17.86 -4.42
CA PRO A 226 -11.97 18.38 -3.93
C PRO A 226 -12.50 19.48 -4.85
N LEU A 227 -13.81 19.47 -5.09
CA LEU A 227 -14.49 20.47 -5.93
C LEU A 227 -14.10 20.48 -7.41
N SER A 228 -13.32 19.48 -7.89
CA SER A 228 -13.04 19.38 -9.31
C SER A 228 -14.33 19.20 -10.11
N SER A 229 -14.52 20.04 -11.11
CA SER A 229 -15.55 19.87 -12.14
C SER A 229 -15.07 18.97 -13.29
N ASP A 230 -13.78 18.76 -13.40
CA ASP A 230 -13.15 17.89 -14.40
C ASP A 230 -12.59 16.62 -13.76
N ILE A 231 -13.32 15.52 -13.91
CA ILE A 231 -12.90 14.20 -13.40
C ILE A 231 -11.63 13.69 -14.09
N GLN A 232 -11.29 14.16 -15.29
CA GLN A 232 -10.07 13.76 -15.97
C GLN A 232 -8.83 14.39 -15.30
N ALA A 233 -8.96 15.59 -14.77
CA ALA A 233 -7.90 16.29 -14.03
C ALA A 233 -7.76 15.76 -12.58
N GLY A 234 -8.85 15.26 -11.98
CA GLY A 234 -8.83 14.72 -10.62
C GLY A 234 -10.23 14.38 -10.11
N CYS A 235 -10.31 13.36 -9.25
CA CYS A 235 -11.56 12.87 -8.70
C CYS A 235 -12.09 13.80 -7.61
N ASN A 236 -13.30 14.30 -7.75
CA ASN A 236 -13.97 15.11 -6.73
C ASN A 236 -14.49 14.28 -5.52
N GLY A 237 -14.23 12.98 -5.52
CA GLY A 237 -14.70 12.08 -4.48
C GLY A 237 -16.15 11.64 -4.72
N VAL A 238 -16.76 11.13 -3.65
CA VAL A 238 -18.20 10.81 -3.63
C VAL A 238 -18.87 11.83 -2.73
N ALA A 239 -20.06 12.27 -3.09
CA ALA A 239 -20.82 13.36 -2.46
C ALA A 239 -21.03 13.26 -0.92
N THR A 240 -20.63 12.14 -0.32
CA THR A 240 -20.70 11.91 1.13
C THR A 240 -19.45 12.33 1.90
N VAL A 241 -18.41 12.81 1.21
CA VAL A 241 -17.17 13.28 1.85
C VAL A 241 -17.35 14.77 2.12
N ASP A 242 -17.56 15.13 3.37
CA ASP A 242 -17.53 16.52 3.82
C ASP A 242 -16.13 17.09 3.61
N PRO A 243 -15.93 18.04 2.68
CA PRO A 243 -14.61 18.60 2.40
C PRO A 243 -14.05 19.43 3.56
N THR A 244 -14.85 19.70 4.61
CA THR A 244 -14.46 20.50 5.77
C THR A 244 -13.95 19.66 6.94
N GLN A 245 -14.02 18.32 6.87
CA GLN A 245 -13.45 17.48 7.92
C GLN A 245 -11.92 17.54 7.92
N PRO A 246 -11.28 17.83 9.04
CA PRO A 246 -9.83 17.90 9.15
C PRO A 246 -9.19 16.53 8.87
N LYS A 247 -8.04 16.59 8.22
CA LYS A 247 -7.20 15.41 7.88
C LYS A 247 -6.65 14.69 9.11
#